data_5e8a4f0e4a04c65795159295b1023214
#
_entry.id   5e8a4f0e4a04c65795159295b1023214
#
_cell.length_a   1.000
_cell.length_b   1.000
_cell.length_c   1.000
_cell.angle_alpha   90.00
_cell.angle_beta   90.00
_cell.angle_gamma   90.00
#
_symmetry.space_group_name_H-M   'P 1'
#
loop_
_entity.id
_entity.type
_entity.pdbx_description
1 polymer ?
#
loop_
_entity_poly.entity_id
_entity_poly.type
_entity_poly.pdbx_seq_one_letter_code
_entity_poly.pdbx_strand_id
1 'polypeptide(L)'
;MNMADPSWDLFRTFAFVLREGSLSGAARALGMTQPSVARHIDALEAAVGAKLFVRSQRGLSPTDRGLALRPHAESLVATSAALMRAASGTEDVSGTVRITASEVVAAEHLPPILAQLRRAHPGLSIELAPSNAVTDLLQRQADIAVRMVAPAQQALVARKVGAVTVGFHARRDYLAARGTPRTMDELLTHDLIGMDTETPAIRAVLQRYPGLTRDAFALRVDSDLAQLAAIRAGYGIGFCQVEIARREPDLVRVAPDLFSLEFPLWIAMHEDLRGGARYRAVFDALAEGLGRVGG
;
A
#
# COMPACT_ATOMS: atom_id res chain seq x y z
N MET A 1 31.34 21.52 21.73
CA MET A 1 30.51 21.08 22.87
C MET A 1 29.97 19.70 22.51
N ASN A 2 30.54 18.66 23.09
CA ASN A 2 30.18 17.27 22.79
C ASN A 2 28.79 17.03 23.43
N MET A 3 27.72 17.21 22.68
CA MET A 3 26.40 16.78 23.13
C MET A 3 26.42 15.26 23.16
N ALA A 4 26.39 14.67 24.35
CA ALA A 4 26.18 13.24 24.49
C ALA A 4 24.86 12.89 23.82
N ASP A 5 24.86 11.87 22.96
CA ASP A 5 23.64 11.39 22.31
C ASP A 5 22.57 11.08 23.36
N PRO A 6 21.31 11.52 23.14
CA PRO A 6 20.23 11.25 24.06
C PRO A 6 20.06 9.75 24.29
N SER A 7 19.87 9.36 25.55
CA SER A 7 19.62 7.95 25.89
C SER A 7 18.39 7.42 25.15
N TRP A 8 18.45 6.15 24.74
CA TRP A 8 17.34 5.40 24.17
C TRP A 8 16.02 5.53 24.96
N ASP A 9 16.10 5.52 26.28
CA ASP A 9 14.93 5.62 27.16
C ASP A 9 14.16 6.94 26.96
N LEU A 10 14.81 8.01 26.57
CA LEU A 10 14.17 9.30 26.29
C LEU A 10 13.31 9.19 25.01
N PHE A 11 13.82 8.58 23.95
CA PHE A 11 13.07 8.37 22.72
C PHE A 11 11.93 7.37 22.90
N ARG A 12 12.14 6.32 23.67
CA ARG A 12 11.10 5.36 24.04
C ARG A 12 9.98 6.07 24.81
N THR A 13 10.32 6.86 25.81
CA THR A 13 9.33 7.63 26.59
C THR A 13 8.55 8.60 25.71
N PHE A 14 9.23 9.30 24.79
CA PHE A 14 8.61 10.19 23.82
C PHE A 14 7.60 9.47 22.92
N ALA A 15 7.94 8.31 22.36
CA ALA A 15 7.03 7.51 21.54
C ALA A 15 5.77 7.10 22.31
N PHE A 16 5.92 6.71 23.59
CA PHE A 16 4.78 6.34 24.43
C PHE A 16 3.90 7.55 24.77
N VAL A 17 4.48 8.72 25.03
CA VAL A 17 3.71 9.96 25.27
C VAL A 17 2.92 10.36 24.02
N LEU A 18 3.50 10.24 22.83
CA LEU A 18 2.79 10.46 21.55
C LEU A 18 1.59 9.52 21.36
N ARG A 19 1.76 8.24 21.72
CA ARG A 19 0.73 7.22 21.57
C ARG A 19 -0.41 7.40 22.58
N GLU A 20 -0.08 7.67 23.84
CA GLU A 20 -1.05 7.76 24.93
C GLU A 20 -1.69 9.15 25.06
N GLY A 21 -1.14 10.16 24.40
CA GLY A 21 -1.61 11.55 24.47
C GLY A 21 -1.48 12.22 25.84
N SER A 22 -0.84 11.56 26.82
CA SER A 22 -0.68 12.07 28.18
C SER A 22 0.52 11.46 28.89
N LEU A 23 1.14 12.26 29.81
CA LEU A 23 2.24 11.79 30.65
C LEU A 23 1.79 10.65 31.59
N SER A 24 0.56 10.73 32.11
CA SER A 24 0.02 9.70 33.02
C SER A 24 -0.27 8.39 32.28
N GLY A 25 -0.76 8.45 31.03
CA GLY A 25 -0.97 7.29 30.17
C GLY A 25 0.35 6.60 29.86
N ALA A 26 1.35 7.37 29.41
CA ALA A 26 2.69 6.87 29.14
C ALA A 26 3.36 6.26 30.39
N ALA A 27 3.19 6.89 31.57
CA ALA A 27 3.72 6.38 32.84
C ALA A 27 3.15 4.98 33.13
N ARG A 28 1.85 4.78 33.01
CA ARG A 28 1.22 3.46 33.23
C ARG A 28 1.73 2.43 32.21
N ALA A 29 1.81 2.81 30.94
CA ALA A 29 2.25 1.91 29.87
C ALA A 29 3.73 1.51 29.99
N LEU A 30 4.57 2.38 30.56
CA LEU A 30 6.01 2.14 30.75
C LEU A 30 6.35 1.55 32.12
N GLY A 31 5.41 1.44 33.07
CA GLY A 31 5.67 1.06 34.43
C GLY A 31 6.51 2.11 35.18
N MET A 32 6.38 3.39 34.83
CA MET A 32 7.13 4.52 35.37
C MET A 32 6.22 5.44 36.20
N THR A 33 6.84 6.38 36.94
CA THR A 33 6.08 7.47 37.55
C THR A 33 5.88 8.63 36.58
N GLN A 34 4.79 9.37 36.70
CA GLN A 34 4.55 10.56 35.87
C GLN A 34 5.67 11.60 35.92
N PRO A 35 6.25 11.94 37.13
CA PRO A 35 7.41 12.83 37.18
C PRO A 35 8.64 12.31 36.42
N SER A 36 8.87 10.98 36.40
CA SER A 36 9.95 10.39 35.62
C SER A 36 9.74 10.55 34.12
N VAL A 37 8.50 10.32 33.64
CA VAL A 37 8.14 10.56 32.23
C VAL A 37 8.33 12.03 31.87
N ALA A 38 7.89 12.96 32.75
CA ALA A 38 8.07 14.40 32.49
C ALA A 38 9.56 14.76 32.38
N ARG A 39 10.41 14.29 33.29
CA ARG A 39 11.87 14.51 33.22
C ARG A 39 12.51 13.96 31.96
N HIS A 40 12.07 12.79 31.47
CA HIS A 40 12.56 12.23 30.21
C HIS A 40 12.19 13.13 29.03
N ILE A 41 10.96 13.65 28.98
CA ILE A 41 10.55 14.58 27.92
C ILE A 41 11.36 15.87 27.97
N ASP A 42 11.51 16.47 29.18
CA ASP A 42 12.30 17.70 29.35
C ASP A 42 13.76 17.49 28.92
N ALA A 43 14.36 16.34 29.26
CA ALA A 43 15.73 15.99 28.86
C ALA A 43 15.85 15.81 27.35
N LEU A 44 14.87 15.17 26.69
CA LEU A 44 14.87 15.02 25.25
C LEU A 44 14.70 16.37 24.54
N GLU A 45 13.78 17.22 25.01
CA GLU A 45 13.57 18.56 24.48
C GLU A 45 14.82 19.42 24.59
N ALA A 46 15.52 19.32 25.74
CA ALA A 46 16.81 19.99 25.94
C ALA A 46 17.90 19.49 24.97
N ALA A 47 17.98 18.19 24.74
CA ALA A 47 18.94 17.59 23.80
C ALA A 47 18.62 17.93 22.33
N VAL A 48 17.35 17.98 21.95
CA VAL A 48 16.90 18.33 20.60
C VAL A 48 16.90 19.85 20.37
N GLY A 49 16.94 20.65 21.46
CA GLY A 49 16.89 22.11 21.40
C GLY A 49 15.54 22.67 20.99
N ALA A 50 14.45 21.92 21.17
CA ALA A 50 13.10 22.33 20.77
C ALA A 50 12.03 21.67 21.65
N LYS A 51 10.89 22.36 21.86
CA LYS A 51 9.72 21.76 22.48
C LYS A 51 9.08 20.74 21.55
N LEU A 52 8.79 19.55 22.09
CA LEU A 52 8.15 18.44 21.37
C LEU A 52 6.66 18.32 21.69
N PHE A 53 6.25 18.90 22.83
CA PHE A 53 4.85 18.95 23.26
C PHE A 53 4.45 20.33 23.76
N VAL A 54 3.16 20.64 23.58
CA VAL A 54 2.50 21.80 24.17
C VAL A 54 1.29 21.35 25.01
N ARG A 55 1.02 22.06 26.11
CA ARG A 55 -0.20 21.86 26.87
C ARG A 55 -1.37 22.52 26.17
N SER A 56 -2.47 21.79 26.00
CA SER A 56 -3.72 22.29 25.44
C SER A 56 -4.88 21.99 26.41
N GLN A 57 -6.05 22.55 26.16
CA GLN A 57 -7.27 22.24 26.93
C GLN A 57 -7.68 20.75 26.81
N ARG A 58 -7.18 20.04 25.77
CA ARG A 58 -7.43 18.62 25.53
C ARG A 58 -6.31 17.70 26.06
N GLY A 59 -5.35 18.23 26.79
CA GLY A 59 -4.20 17.50 27.32
C GLY A 59 -2.89 17.90 26.66
N LEU A 60 -2.01 16.94 26.42
CA LEU A 60 -0.68 17.14 25.84
C LEU A 60 -0.76 16.90 24.31
N SER A 61 -0.42 17.91 23.52
CA SER A 61 -0.42 17.82 22.07
C SER A 61 1.01 17.93 21.53
N PRO A 62 1.39 17.11 20.51
CA PRO A 62 2.71 17.24 19.90
C PRO A 62 2.82 18.55 19.09
N THR A 63 4.02 19.15 19.08
CA THR A 63 4.38 20.23 18.17
C THR A 63 4.67 19.67 16.77
N ASP A 64 4.85 20.56 15.75
CA ASP A 64 5.28 20.12 14.41
C ASP A 64 6.61 19.37 14.46
N ARG A 65 7.53 19.78 15.34
CA ARG A 65 8.79 19.08 15.63
C ARG A 65 8.53 17.68 16.20
N GLY A 66 7.60 17.56 17.16
CA GLY A 66 7.19 16.28 17.73
C GLY A 66 6.55 15.37 16.69
N LEU A 67 5.71 15.92 15.80
CA LEU A 67 5.12 15.16 14.69
C LEU A 67 6.17 14.68 13.69
N ALA A 68 7.16 15.52 13.36
CA ALA A 68 8.26 15.15 12.46
C ALA A 68 9.13 14.00 13.03
N LEU A 69 9.33 13.96 14.36
CA LEU A 69 10.12 12.91 15.02
C LEU A 69 9.34 11.61 15.29
N ARG A 70 8.00 11.64 15.21
CA ARG A 70 7.14 10.49 15.49
C ARG A 70 7.56 9.23 14.73
N PRO A 71 7.67 9.21 13.38
CA PRO A 71 7.97 7.98 12.64
C PRO A 71 9.33 7.38 13.04
N HIS A 72 10.29 8.22 13.36
CA HIS A 72 11.62 7.78 13.82
C HIS A 72 11.56 7.14 15.20
N ALA A 73 10.84 7.75 16.13
CA ALA A 73 10.69 7.22 17.49
C ALA A 73 9.91 5.88 17.50
N GLU A 74 8.85 5.79 16.71
CA GLU A 74 8.08 4.55 16.51
C GLU A 74 8.93 3.43 15.88
N SER A 75 9.76 3.76 14.90
CA SER A 75 10.72 2.83 14.27
C SER A 75 11.75 2.30 15.28
N LEU A 76 12.30 3.17 16.11
CA LEU A 76 13.23 2.78 17.18
C LEU A 76 12.58 1.81 18.19
N VAL A 77 11.36 2.07 18.64
CA VAL A 77 10.62 1.17 19.54
C VAL A 77 10.38 -0.19 18.88
N ALA A 78 9.99 -0.19 17.63
CA ALA A 78 9.76 -1.42 16.85
C ALA A 78 11.06 -2.24 16.69
N THR A 79 12.17 -1.58 16.39
CA THR A 79 13.49 -2.21 16.26
C THR A 79 13.97 -2.83 17.58
N SER A 80 13.82 -2.11 18.71
CA SER A 80 14.14 -2.64 20.02
C SER A 80 13.29 -3.88 20.38
N ALA A 81 12.00 -3.85 20.10
CA ALA A 81 11.12 -5.00 20.29
C ALA A 81 11.52 -6.19 19.38
N ALA A 82 11.99 -5.93 18.17
CA ALA A 82 12.51 -6.96 17.27
C ALA A 82 13.80 -7.59 17.79
N LEU A 83 14.72 -6.79 18.33
CA LEU A 83 15.94 -7.25 18.99
C LEU A 83 15.63 -8.19 20.17
N MET A 84 14.69 -7.81 21.02
CA MET A 84 14.29 -8.64 22.17
C MET A 84 13.64 -9.96 21.75
N ARG A 85 12.84 -9.95 20.66
CA ARG A 85 12.27 -11.18 20.10
C ARG A 85 13.33 -12.08 19.48
N ALA A 86 14.28 -11.52 18.71
CA ALA A 86 15.38 -12.27 18.15
C ALA A 86 16.24 -12.94 19.24
N ALA A 87 16.45 -12.25 20.38
CA ALA A 87 17.18 -12.78 21.52
C ALA A 87 16.43 -13.90 22.25
N SER A 88 15.09 -13.90 22.25
CA SER A 88 14.27 -14.91 22.91
C SER A 88 14.07 -16.22 22.13
N GLY A 89 14.58 -16.30 20.89
CA GLY A 89 14.48 -17.49 20.04
C GLY A 89 13.07 -17.86 19.59
N THR A 90 12.05 -17.10 19.98
CA THR A 90 10.67 -17.26 19.50
C THR A 90 10.43 -16.29 18.35
N GLU A 91 10.53 -16.77 17.13
CA GLU A 91 10.06 -16.05 15.93
C GLU A 91 8.53 -16.02 15.90
N ASP A 92 7.94 -15.38 16.89
CA ASP A 92 6.48 -15.17 16.87
C ASP A 92 6.15 -14.11 15.81
N VAL A 93 5.47 -14.55 14.75
CA VAL A 93 5.03 -13.68 13.64
C VAL A 93 3.80 -12.93 14.11
N SER A 94 4.02 -11.84 14.85
CA SER A 94 2.96 -11.03 15.46
C SER A 94 3.20 -9.53 15.28
N GLY A 95 2.14 -8.73 15.50
CA GLY A 95 2.16 -7.27 15.37
C GLY A 95 1.57 -6.78 14.05
N THR A 96 1.71 -5.49 13.76
CA THR A 96 1.10 -4.86 12.59
C THR A 96 2.10 -4.75 11.43
N VAL A 97 1.62 -5.02 10.21
CA VAL A 97 2.32 -4.75 8.95
C VAL A 97 1.39 -3.94 8.04
N ARG A 98 1.87 -2.79 7.57
CA ARG A 98 1.15 -1.93 6.66
C ARG A 98 1.56 -2.22 5.21
N ILE A 99 0.58 -2.58 4.39
CA ILE A 99 0.76 -2.91 2.97
C ILE A 99 0.09 -1.82 2.14
N THR A 100 0.80 -1.27 1.15
CA THR A 100 0.18 -0.47 0.10
C THR A 100 0.19 -1.23 -1.22
N ALA A 101 -0.89 -1.15 -1.97
CA ALA A 101 -1.00 -1.77 -3.29
C ALA A 101 -1.87 -0.92 -4.21
N SER A 102 -1.71 -1.08 -5.55
CA SER A 102 -2.67 -0.48 -6.47
C SER A 102 -4.09 -0.96 -6.17
N GLU A 103 -5.09 -0.12 -6.39
CA GLU A 103 -6.48 -0.35 -5.95
C GLU A 103 -6.99 -1.74 -6.37
N VAL A 104 -6.86 -2.08 -7.64
CA VAL A 104 -7.33 -3.37 -8.17
C VAL A 104 -6.56 -4.55 -7.57
N VAL A 105 -5.24 -4.43 -7.42
CA VAL A 105 -4.44 -5.50 -6.79
C VAL A 105 -4.86 -5.70 -5.34
N ALA A 106 -5.04 -4.61 -4.59
CA ALA A 106 -5.46 -4.64 -3.19
C ALA A 106 -6.84 -5.29 -3.00
N ALA A 107 -7.78 -5.02 -3.91
CA ALA A 107 -9.15 -5.52 -3.78
C ALA A 107 -9.35 -6.92 -4.36
N GLU A 108 -8.69 -7.25 -5.47
CA GLU A 108 -8.99 -8.45 -6.25
C GLU A 108 -7.95 -9.58 -6.06
N HIS A 109 -6.71 -9.26 -5.70
CA HIS A 109 -5.64 -10.26 -5.58
C HIS A 109 -5.17 -10.49 -4.15
N LEU A 110 -5.09 -9.46 -3.31
CA LEU A 110 -4.56 -9.61 -1.96
C LEU A 110 -5.49 -10.32 -0.97
N PRO A 111 -6.83 -10.16 -0.98
CA PRO A 111 -7.68 -10.72 0.06
C PRO A 111 -7.54 -12.23 0.28
N PRO A 112 -7.49 -13.09 -0.75
CA PRO A 112 -7.30 -14.53 -0.53
C PRO A 112 -5.93 -14.86 0.07
N ILE A 113 -4.87 -14.12 -0.30
CA ILE A 113 -3.51 -14.30 0.22
C ILE A 113 -3.49 -13.89 1.71
N LEU A 114 -4.07 -12.73 2.04
CA LEU A 114 -4.14 -12.22 3.41
C LEU A 114 -5.00 -13.13 4.31
N ALA A 115 -6.05 -13.73 3.77
CA ALA A 115 -6.86 -14.70 4.50
C ALA A 115 -6.07 -15.99 4.85
N GLN A 116 -5.19 -16.45 3.97
CA GLN A 116 -4.28 -17.56 4.26
C GLN A 116 -3.24 -17.18 5.32
N LEU A 117 -2.62 -16.01 5.13
CA LEU A 117 -1.63 -15.47 6.06
C LEU A 117 -2.21 -15.30 7.48
N ARG A 118 -3.45 -14.81 7.61
CA ARG A 118 -4.15 -14.67 8.89
C ARG A 118 -4.37 -16.01 9.58
N ARG A 119 -4.69 -17.06 8.83
CA ARG A 119 -4.83 -18.42 9.40
C ARG A 119 -3.51 -18.97 9.89
N ALA A 120 -2.42 -18.75 9.16
CA ALA A 120 -1.08 -19.20 9.53
C ALA A 120 -0.50 -18.41 10.72
N HIS A 121 -0.83 -17.13 10.83
CA HIS A 121 -0.27 -16.20 11.83
C HIS A 121 -1.36 -15.38 12.51
N PRO A 122 -2.09 -15.95 13.49
CA PRO A 122 -3.21 -15.27 14.16
C PRO A 122 -2.81 -14.00 14.93
N GLY A 123 -1.55 -13.88 15.33
CA GLY A 123 -1.00 -12.69 16.01
C GLY A 123 -0.69 -11.52 15.07
N LEU A 124 -0.77 -11.72 13.74
CA LEU A 124 -0.44 -10.70 12.76
C LEU A 124 -1.68 -9.83 12.43
N SER A 125 -1.50 -8.52 12.44
CA SER A 125 -2.49 -7.54 11.98
C SER A 125 -2.00 -6.90 10.67
N ILE A 126 -2.89 -6.76 9.69
CA ILE A 126 -2.58 -6.13 8.40
C ILE A 126 -3.37 -4.83 8.28
N GLU A 127 -2.65 -3.75 7.96
CA GLU A 127 -3.23 -2.50 7.49
C GLU A 127 -3.06 -2.42 5.98
N LEU A 128 -4.16 -2.52 5.24
CA LEU A 128 -4.15 -2.43 3.77
C LEU A 128 -4.54 -1.02 3.33
N ALA A 129 -3.64 -0.35 2.60
CA ALA A 129 -3.81 0.99 2.07
C ALA A 129 -3.82 0.95 0.52
N PRO A 130 -4.99 0.82 -0.12
CA PRO A 130 -5.10 0.88 -1.58
C PRO A 130 -4.74 2.28 -2.08
N SER A 131 -3.84 2.36 -3.06
CA SER A 131 -3.46 3.65 -3.69
C SER A 131 -2.74 3.39 -5.02
N ASN A 132 -3.13 4.12 -6.05
CA ASN A 132 -2.42 4.13 -7.34
C ASN A 132 -1.26 5.14 -7.38
N ALA A 133 -1.07 5.94 -6.34
CA ALA A 133 0.03 6.89 -6.23
C ALA A 133 1.36 6.16 -6.01
N VAL A 134 2.37 6.50 -6.83
CA VAL A 134 3.73 5.92 -6.73
C VAL A 134 4.53 6.53 -5.57
N THR A 135 4.13 7.70 -5.09
CA THR A 135 4.84 8.50 -4.07
C THR A 135 4.81 7.90 -2.66
N ASP A 136 3.89 6.99 -2.35
CA ASP A 136 3.69 6.48 -0.99
C ASP A 136 4.85 5.63 -0.43
N LEU A 137 5.69 5.05 -1.30
CA LEU A 137 6.89 4.31 -0.89
C LEU A 137 8.00 5.20 -0.31
N LEU A 138 8.08 6.46 -0.78
CA LEU A 138 9.12 7.40 -0.38
C LEU A 138 8.92 7.95 1.03
N GLN A 139 7.69 8.02 1.52
CA GLN A 139 7.36 8.67 2.78
C GLN A 139 7.30 7.73 3.99
N ARG A 140 7.76 6.48 3.89
CA ARG A 140 7.63 5.44 4.94
C ARG A 140 6.19 5.26 5.43
N GLN A 141 5.21 5.51 4.57
CA GLN A 141 3.79 5.36 4.92
C GLN A 141 3.32 3.91 4.87
N ALA A 142 4.15 3.00 4.33
CA ALA A 142 3.90 1.57 4.31
C ALA A 142 5.19 0.77 4.51
N ASP A 143 5.05 -0.43 5.07
CA ASP A 143 6.16 -1.37 5.28
C ASP A 143 6.46 -2.16 4.00
N ILE A 144 5.42 -2.56 3.29
CA ILE A 144 5.51 -3.35 2.06
C ILE A 144 4.63 -2.70 1.00
N ALA A 145 5.12 -2.64 -0.25
CA ALA A 145 4.36 -2.15 -1.37
C ALA A 145 4.25 -3.20 -2.48
N VAL A 146 3.08 -3.25 -3.12
CA VAL A 146 2.82 -4.04 -4.33
C VAL A 146 2.48 -3.07 -5.46
N ARG A 147 3.26 -3.11 -6.54
CA ARG A 147 3.13 -2.15 -7.66
C ARG A 147 3.32 -2.81 -9.01
N MET A 148 2.67 -2.25 -10.03
CA MET A 148 2.82 -2.66 -11.44
C MET A 148 3.93 -1.88 -12.18
N VAL A 149 4.82 -1.25 -11.43
CA VAL A 149 6.02 -0.56 -11.94
C VAL A 149 7.24 -0.98 -11.12
N ALA A 150 8.40 -1.05 -11.75
CA ALA A 150 9.64 -1.32 -11.05
C ALA A 150 9.97 -0.18 -10.08
N PRO A 151 10.36 -0.48 -8.82
CA PRO A 151 10.82 0.55 -7.91
C PRO A 151 12.12 1.18 -8.41
N ALA A 152 12.20 2.50 -8.35
CA ALA A 152 13.39 3.26 -8.80
C ALA A 152 14.44 3.49 -7.70
N GLN A 153 14.21 3.04 -6.46
CA GLN A 153 15.00 3.42 -5.28
C GLN A 153 15.99 2.34 -4.87
N GLN A 154 17.24 2.76 -4.56
CA GLN A 154 18.34 1.86 -4.17
C GLN A 154 18.19 1.24 -2.77
N ALA A 155 17.42 1.86 -1.86
CA ALA A 155 17.25 1.39 -0.47
C ALA A 155 16.13 0.34 -0.31
N LEU A 156 15.56 -0.17 -1.40
CA LEU A 156 14.46 -1.12 -1.37
C LEU A 156 14.93 -2.53 -1.74
N VAL A 157 14.52 -3.50 -0.94
CA VAL A 157 14.51 -4.91 -1.35
C VAL A 157 13.28 -5.11 -2.23
N ALA A 158 13.50 -5.35 -3.51
CA ALA A 158 12.42 -5.51 -4.47
C ALA A 158 12.50 -6.86 -5.19
N ARG A 159 11.34 -7.46 -5.45
CA ARG A 159 11.22 -8.72 -6.18
C ARG A 159 10.12 -8.62 -7.24
N LYS A 160 10.44 -8.93 -8.50
CA LYS A 160 9.43 -9.16 -9.53
C LYS A 160 8.78 -10.52 -9.24
N VAL A 161 7.46 -10.54 -9.07
CA VAL A 161 6.72 -11.75 -8.67
C VAL A 161 5.81 -12.29 -9.78
N GLY A 162 5.67 -11.55 -10.87
CA GLY A 162 4.85 -11.97 -12.00
C GLY A 162 4.58 -10.79 -12.94
N ALA A 163 3.56 -10.94 -13.73
CA ALA A 163 3.00 -9.89 -14.56
C ALA A 163 1.47 -10.04 -14.62
N VAL A 164 0.76 -8.96 -14.86
CA VAL A 164 -0.68 -8.97 -15.15
C VAL A 164 -0.92 -8.43 -16.54
N THR A 165 -1.84 -9.04 -17.27
CA THR A 165 -2.23 -8.60 -18.60
C THR A 165 -3.51 -7.78 -18.50
N VAL A 166 -3.51 -6.57 -19.02
CA VAL A 166 -4.70 -5.71 -19.12
C VAL A 166 -5.21 -5.74 -20.57
N GLY A 167 -6.51 -5.94 -20.72
CA GLY A 167 -7.19 -5.98 -22.01
C GLY A 167 -8.60 -5.43 -21.91
N PHE A 168 -9.25 -5.26 -23.04
CA PHE A 168 -10.67 -4.90 -23.08
C PHE A 168 -11.54 -6.06 -22.64
N HIS A 169 -12.52 -5.78 -21.81
CA HIS A 169 -13.54 -6.74 -21.35
C HIS A 169 -14.90 -6.07 -21.31
N ALA A 170 -15.93 -6.87 -21.50
CA ALA A 170 -17.32 -6.48 -21.38
C ALA A 170 -18.15 -7.66 -20.86
N ARG A 171 -19.35 -7.38 -20.39
CA ARG A 171 -20.30 -8.43 -20.07
C ARG A 171 -20.83 -9.11 -21.33
N ARG A 172 -21.10 -10.38 -21.24
CA ARG A 172 -21.65 -11.22 -22.31
C ARG A 172 -23.00 -10.70 -22.84
N ASP A 173 -23.89 -10.27 -21.96
CA ASP A 173 -25.19 -9.71 -22.32
C ASP A 173 -25.08 -8.36 -23.05
N TYR A 174 -24.14 -7.48 -22.64
CA TYR A 174 -23.85 -6.26 -23.38
C TYR A 174 -23.39 -6.58 -24.81
N LEU A 175 -22.46 -7.53 -24.97
CA LEU A 175 -21.98 -7.94 -26.30
C LEU A 175 -23.06 -8.63 -27.13
N ALA A 176 -23.96 -9.38 -26.51
CA ALA A 176 -25.09 -9.99 -27.20
C ALA A 176 -26.06 -8.94 -27.78
N ALA A 177 -26.23 -7.81 -27.07
CA ALA A 177 -27.12 -6.73 -27.51
C ALA A 177 -26.46 -5.77 -28.50
N ARG A 178 -25.14 -5.54 -28.42
CA ARG A 178 -24.41 -4.49 -29.18
C ARG A 178 -23.44 -5.03 -30.21
N GLY A 179 -23.19 -6.34 -30.24
CA GLY A 179 -22.17 -6.97 -31.07
C GLY A 179 -20.82 -7.03 -30.38
N THR A 180 -19.89 -7.80 -30.97
CA THR A 180 -18.51 -7.94 -30.47
C THR A 180 -17.57 -7.27 -31.47
N PRO A 181 -16.93 -6.15 -31.14
CA PRO A 181 -16.05 -5.42 -32.05
C PRO A 181 -14.78 -6.22 -32.35
N ARG A 182 -14.32 -6.16 -33.59
CA ARG A 182 -13.11 -6.82 -34.09
C ARG A 182 -12.05 -5.85 -34.59
N THR A 183 -12.44 -4.60 -34.86
CA THR A 183 -11.56 -3.53 -35.30
C THR A 183 -11.62 -2.36 -34.32
N MET A 184 -10.65 -1.46 -34.42
CA MET A 184 -10.63 -0.24 -33.58
C MET A 184 -11.84 0.65 -33.93
N ASP A 185 -12.20 0.79 -35.20
CA ASP A 185 -13.34 1.59 -35.62
C ASP A 185 -14.65 1.04 -35.06
N GLU A 186 -14.84 -0.28 -35.06
CA GLU A 186 -15.99 -0.91 -34.43
C GLU A 186 -15.98 -0.68 -32.91
N LEU A 187 -14.81 -0.83 -32.23
CA LEU A 187 -14.67 -0.59 -30.80
C LEU A 187 -15.09 0.82 -30.42
N LEU A 188 -14.72 1.82 -31.18
CA LEU A 188 -15.06 3.22 -30.97
C LEU A 188 -16.56 3.54 -31.13
N THR A 189 -17.37 2.64 -31.66
CA THR A 189 -18.84 2.78 -31.71
C THR A 189 -19.54 2.24 -30.46
N HIS A 190 -18.79 1.62 -29.56
CA HIS A 190 -19.33 1.08 -28.30
C HIS A 190 -19.25 2.08 -27.15
N ASP A 191 -19.98 1.80 -26.07
CA ASP A 191 -19.90 2.56 -24.82
C ASP A 191 -18.60 2.17 -24.11
N LEU A 192 -17.56 3.00 -24.27
CA LEU A 192 -16.26 2.72 -23.68
C LEU A 192 -16.16 3.29 -22.26
N ILE A 193 -15.50 2.55 -21.38
CA ILE A 193 -15.19 2.94 -20.00
C ILE A 193 -13.70 3.22 -19.91
N GLY A 194 -13.32 4.39 -19.41
CA GLY A 194 -11.92 4.76 -19.30
C GLY A 194 -11.66 5.86 -18.27
N MET A 195 -10.48 6.45 -18.35
CA MET A 195 -9.98 7.43 -17.39
C MET A 195 -10.52 8.83 -17.69
N ASP A 196 -10.74 9.62 -16.63
CA ASP A 196 -11.05 11.04 -16.74
C ASP A 196 -9.77 11.88 -16.86
N THR A 197 -8.74 11.52 -16.06
CA THR A 197 -7.47 12.23 -16.02
C THR A 197 -6.40 11.52 -16.85
N GLU A 198 -5.82 12.23 -17.81
CA GLU A 198 -4.74 11.74 -18.66
C GLU A 198 -3.39 11.98 -17.99
N THR A 199 -2.90 11.01 -17.23
CA THR A 199 -1.52 11.06 -16.68
C THR A 199 -0.49 10.88 -17.80
N PRO A 200 0.79 11.26 -17.62
CA PRO A 200 1.84 11.01 -18.61
C PRO A 200 1.98 9.54 -19.01
N ALA A 201 1.81 8.61 -18.06
CA ALA A 201 1.87 7.17 -18.31
C ALA A 201 0.68 6.70 -19.18
N ILE A 202 -0.52 7.15 -18.86
CA ILE A 202 -1.74 6.85 -19.63
C ILE A 202 -1.61 7.40 -21.05
N ARG A 203 -1.14 8.65 -21.18
CA ARG A 203 -0.93 9.28 -22.47
C ARG A 203 0.05 8.49 -23.35
N ALA A 204 1.17 8.03 -22.79
CA ALA A 204 2.15 7.22 -23.49
C ALA A 204 1.57 5.90 -24.02
N VAL A 205 0.61 5.30 -23.29
CA VAL A 205 -0.13 4.12 -23.73
C VAL A 205 -1.11 4.48 -24.83
N LEU A 206 -1.97 5.49 -24.61
CA LEU A 206 -3.04 5.85 -25.55
C LEU A 206 -2.50 6.34 -26.90
N GLN A 207 -1.32 7.00 -26.93
CA GLN A 207 -0.66 7.37 -28.20
C GLN A 207 -0.40 6.20 -29.15
N ARG A 208 -0.33 4.97 -28.63
CA ARG A 208 -0.16 3.76 -29.45
C ARG A 208 -1.46 3.24 -30.06
N TYR A 209 -2.60 3.81 -29.64
CA TYR A 209 -3.94 3.38 -30.05
C TYR A 209 -4.75 4.58 -30.55
N PRO A 210 -4.58 4.97 -31.84
CA PRO A 210 -5.28 6.10 -32.42
C PRO A 210 -6.80 5.96 -32.28
N GLY A 211 -7.46 7.04 -31.86
CA GLY A 211 -8.90 7.06 -31.58
C GLY A 211 -9.27 6.81 -30.11
N LEU A 212 -8.45 6.15 -29.32
CA LEU A 212 -8.66 6.02 -27.87
C LEU A 212 -8.24 7.31 -27.16
N THR A 213 -9.09 8.31 -27.23
CA THR A 213 -8.93 9.59 -26.54
C THR A 213 -9.89 9.69 -25.37
N ARG A 214 -9.68 10.66 -24.48
CA ARG A 214 -10.60 10.91 -23.37
C ARG A 214 -12.06 11.04 -23.85
N ASP A 215 -12.29 11.65 -25.00
CA ASP A 215 -13.64 11.88 -25.54
C ASP A 215 -14.29 10.63 -26.13
N ALA A 216 -13.53 9.58 -26.37
CA ALA A 216 -14.08 8.28 -26.79
C ALA A 216 -14.74 7.53 -25.62
N PHE A 217 -14.47 7.91 -24.36
CA PHE A 217 -15.03 7.24 -23.19
C PHE A 217 -16.41 7.80 -22.84
N ALA A 218 -17.42 6.93 -22.91
CA ALA A 218 -18.79 7.25 -22.47
C ALA A 218 -18.92 7.33 -20.94
N LEU A 219 -18.12 6.53 -20.22
CA LEU A 219 -17.93 6.65 -18.78
C LEU A 219 -16.46 6.97 -18.49
N ARG A 220 -16.25 8.06 -17.75
CA ARG A 220 -14.91 8.54 -17.38
C ARG A 220 -14.77 8.51 -15.88
N VAL A 221 -13.80 7.74 -15.38
CA VAL A 221 -13.55 7.61 -13.93
C VAL A 221 -12.11 7.14 -13.68
N ASP A 222 -11.42 7.78 -12.74
CA ASP A 222 -10.00 7.50 -12.45
C ASP A 222 -9.80 6.33 -11.48
N SER A 223 -10.86 5.85 -10.81
CA SER A 223 -10.80 4.66 -9.98
C SER A 223 -10.91 3.38 -10.80
N ASP A 224 -9.86 2.57 -10.77
CA ASP A 224 -9.82 1.25 -11.43
C ASP A 224 -10.93 0.32 -10.91
N LEU A 225 -11.29 0.44 -9.63
CA LEU A 225 -12.38 -0.34 -9.03
C LEU A 225 -13.75 0.08 -9.56
N ALA A 226 -13.97 1.38 -9.75
CA ALA A 226 -15.21 1.89 -10.34
C ALA A 226 -15.33 1.50 -11.82
N GLN A 227 -14.22 1.50 -12.59
CA GLN A 227 -14.18 0.97 -13.95
C GLN A 227 -14.57 -0.51 -13.97
N LEU A 228 -13.95 -1.33 -13.13
CA LEU A 228 -14.26 -2.75 -13.01
C LEU A 228 -15.73 -2.99 -12.63
N ALA A 229 -16.26 -2.22 -11.68
CA ALA A 229 -17.66 -2.29 -11.28
C ALA A 229 -18.61 -1.93 -12.44
N ALA A 230 -18.27 -0.93 -13.26
CA ALA A 230 -19.05 -0.55 -14.43
C ALA A 230 -19.04 -1.65 -15.52
N ILE A 231 -17.89 -2.30 -15.75
CA ILE A 231 -17.80 -3.46 -16.66
C ILE A 231 -18.70 -4.60 -16.13
N ARG A 232 -18.62 -4.91 -14.83
CA ARG A 232 -19.45 -5.93 -14.16
C ARG A 232 -20.94 -5.63 -14.25
N ALA A 233 -21.31 -4.35 -14.23
CA ALA A 233 -22.70 -3.91 -14.39
C ALA A 233 -23.20 -3.96 -15.84
N GLY A 234 -22.33 -4.22 -16.82
CA GLY A 234 -22.69 -4.23 -18.23
C GLY A 234 -22.83 -2.85 -18.85
N TYR A 235 -22.20 -1.82 -18.29
CA TYR A 235 -22.23 -0.48 -18.85
C TYR A 235 -21.64 -0.41 -20.26
N GLY A 236 -20.55 -1.16 -20.51
CA GLY A 236 -19.85 -1.13 -21.78
C GLY A 236 -18.56 -1.94 -21.76
N ILE A 237 -17.63 -1.55 -22.64
CA ILE A 237 -16.31 -2.17 -22.79
C ILE A 237 -15.27 -1.32 -22.03
N GLY A 238 -14.49 -1.94 -21.14
CA GLY A 238 -13.48 -1.25 -20.35
C GLY A 238 -12.20 -2.06 -20.17
N PHE A 239 -11.21 -1.44 -19.54
CA PHE A 239 -9.92 -2.07 -19.24
C PHE A 239 -10.02 -2.93 -17.98
N CYS A 240 -9.69 -4.21 -18.09
CA CYS A 240 -9.68 -5.15 -16.97
C CYS A 240 -8.46 -6.06 -17.07
N GLN A 241 -7.95 -6.50 -15.92
CA GLN A 241 -6.93 -7.54 -15.87
C GLN A 241 -7.55 -8.88 -16.30
N VAL A 242 -6.90 -9.56 -17.22
CA VAL A 242 -7.35 -10.84 -17.79
C VAL A 242 -7.54 -11.89 -16.69
N GLU A 243 -6.67 -11.87 -15.70
CA GLU A 243 -6.67 -12.81 -14.56
C GLU A 243 -7.91 -12.59 -13.67
N ILE A 244 -8.41 -11.36 -13.57
CA ILE A 244 -9.67 -11.05 -12.86
C ILE A 244 -10.86 -11.55 -13.69
N ALA A 245 -10.91 -11.18 -14.97
CA ALA A 245 -12.01 -11.56 -15.85
C ALA A 245 -12.17 -13.09 -15.98
N ARG A 246 -11.07 -13.85 -15.95
CA ARG A 246 -11.11 -15.33 -15.99
C ARG A 246 -11.87 -15.95 -14.81
N ARG A 247 -12.01 -15.25 -13.69
CA ARG A 247 -12.77 -15.72 -12.52
C ARG A 247 -14.27 -15.44 -12.63
N GLU A 248 -14.67 -14.68 -13.65
CA GLU A 248 -16.04 -14.20 -13.84
C GLU A 248 -16.59 -14.71 -15.17
N PRO A 249 -17.49 -15.71 -15.16
CA PRO A 249 -17.99 -16.35 -16.39
C PRO A 249 -18.71 -15.39 -17.34
N ASP A 250 -19.26 -14.30 -16.79
CA ASP A 250 -20.00 -13.29 -17.55
C ASP A 250 -19.09 -12.25 -18.21
N LEU A 251 -17.83 -12.17 -17.84
CA LEU A 251 -16.87 -11.25 -18.47
C LEU A 251 -16.17 -11.93 -19.64
N VAL A 252 -16.21 -11.27 -20.79
CA VAL A 252 -15.62 -11.74 -22.04
C VAL A 252 -14.51 -10.79 -22.45
N ARG A 253 -13.36 -11.35 -22.82
CA ARG A 253 -12.28 -10.57 -23.43
C ARG A 253 -12.67 -10.12 -24.82
N VAL A 254 -12.49 -8.83 -25.11
CA VAL A 254 -12.85 -8.20 -26.37
C VAL A 254 -11.58 -7.84 -27.12
N ALA A 255 -11.53 -8.16 -28.41
CA ALA A 255 -10.47 -7.78 -29.35
C ALA A 255 -9.03 -7.93 -28.80
N PRO A 256 -8.61 -9.13 -28.37
CA PRO A 256 -7.32 -9.34 -27.71
C PRO A 256 -6.12 -8.96 -28.58
N ASP A 257 -6.28 -9.03 -29.91
CA ASP A 257 -5.25 -8.69 -30.89
C ASP A 257 -5.10 -7.17 -31.07
N LEU A 258 -6.13 -6.39 -30.73
CA LEU A 258 -6.11 -4.93 -30.85
C LEU A 258 -5.44 -4.28 -29.64
N PHE A 259 -5.67 -4.83 -28.44
CA PHE A 259 -5.17 -4.25 -27.21
C PHE A 259 -4.81 -5.33 -26.17
N SER A 260 -3.56 -5.35 -25.82
CA SER A 260 -3.04 -6.19 -24.74
C SER A 260 -1.79 -5.53 -24.16
N LEU A 261 -1.82 -5.20 -22.88
CA LEU A 261 -0.69 -4.60 -22.18
C LEU A 261 -0.28 -5.48 -21.01
N GLU A 262 0.99 -5.80 -20.93
CA GLU A 262 1.57 -6.52 -19.80
C GLU A 262 2.24 -5.54 -18.84
N PHE A 263 1.89 -5.66 -17.56
CA PHE A 263 2.50 -4.89 -16.48
C PHE A 263 3.21 -5.82 -15.52
N PRO A 264 4.50 -5.58 -15.23
CA PRO A 264 5.22 -6.37 -14.25
C PRO A 264 4.66 -6.13 -12.85
N LEU A 265 4.55 -7.18 -12.06
CA LEU A 265 4.11 -7.08 -10.67
C LEU A 265 5.32 -7.18 -9.75
N TRP A 266 5.50 -6.17 -8.91
CA TRP A 266 6.63 -6.04 -8.01
C TRP A 266 6.16 -5.94 -6.57
N ILE A 267 6.91 -6.59 -5.67
CA ILE A 267 6.81 -6.36 -4.23
C ILE A 267 8.10 -5.69 -3.78
N ALA A 268 7.98 -4.67 -2.95
CA ALA A 268 9.12 -3.96 -2.40
C ALA A 268 8.92 -3.68 -0.90
N MET A 269 10.02 -3.70 -0.13
CA MET A 269 10.06 -3.26 1.26
C MET A 269 11.38 -2.55 1.53
N HIS A 270 11.44 -1.73 2.58
CA HIS A 270 12.70 -1.12 2.99
C HIS A 270 13.68 -2.19 3.52
N GLU A 271 14.97 -2.05 3.21
CA GLU A 271 16.01 -3.03 3.60
C GLU A 271 16.07 -3.22 5.13
N ASP A 272 15.88 -2.17 5.92
CA ASP A 272 15.85 -2.21 7.38
C ASP A 272 14.78 -3.16 7.95
N LEU A 273 13.72 -3.46 7.19
CA LEU A 273 12.62 -4.33 7.63
C LEU A 273 12.90 -5.81 7.38
N ARG A 274 13.92 -6.13 6.55
CA ARG A 274 14.24 -7.51 6.14
C ARG A 274 14.53 -8.45 7.33
N GLY A 275 15.07 -7.92 8.44
CA GLY A 275 15.37 -8.69 9.65
C GLY A 275 14.14 -9.10 10.48
N GLY A 276 12.97 -8.47 10.27
CA GLY A 276 11.79 -8.73 11.09
C GLY A 276 10.95 -9.90 10.57
N ALA A 277 10.68 -10.90 11.43
CA ALA A 277 9.95 -12.11 11.05
C ALA A 277 8.58 -11.82 10.43
N ARG A 278 7.80 -10.86 10.98
CA ARG A 278 6.48 -10.48 10.45
C ARG A 278 6.56 -9.92 9.03
N TYR A 279 7.58 -9.10 8.73
CA TYR A 279 7.76 -8.52 7.38
C TYR A 279 8.15 -9.58 6.37
N ARG A 280 9.05 -10.51 6.75
CA ARG A 280 9.42 -11.66 5.91
C ARG A 280 8.20 -12.53 5.61
N ALA A 281 7.43 -12.91 6.65
CA ALA A 281 6.25 -13.75 6.48
C ALA A 281 5.22 -13.13 5.53
N VAL A 282 4.97 -11.81 5.66
CA VAL A 282 4.06 -11.09 4.76
C VAL A 282 4.65 -11.00 3.34
N PHE A 283 5.94 -10.64 3.22
CA PHE A 283 6.60 -10.50 1.93
C PHE A 283 6.60 -11.83 1.15
N ASP A 284 6.93 -12.93 1.81
CA ASP A 284 6.98 -14.26 1.21
C ASP A 284 5.58 -14.76 0.82
N ALA A 285 4.58 -14.56 1.68
CA ALA A 285 3.18 -14.90 1.37
C ALA A 285 2.65 -14.13 0.16
N LEU A 286 2.96 -12.82 0.08
CA LEU A 286 2.60 -12.00 -1.08
C LEU A 286 3.36 -12.45 -2.34
N ALA A 287 4.66 -12.76 -2.22
CA ALA A 287 5.47 -13.20 -3.35
C ALA A 287 4.96 -14.53 -3.93
N GLU A 288 4.63 -15.49 -3.08
CA GLU A 288 4.08 -16.78 -3.48
C GLU A 288 2.68 -16.63 -4.08
N GLY A 289 1.79 -15.90 -3.38
CA GLY A 289 0.40 -15.75 -3.79
C GLY A 289 0.25 -14.98 -5.10
N LEU A 290 1.00 -13.89 -5.27
CA LEU A 290 0.97 -13.09 -6.50
C LEU A 290 1.72 -13.75 -7.66
N GLY A 291 2.73 -14.59 -7.38
CA GLY A 291 3.39 -15.38 -8.42
C GLY A 291 2.47 -16.37 -9.13
N ARG A 292 1.37 -16.76 -8.50
CA ARG A 292 0.33 -17.63 -9.10
C ARG A 292 -0.69 -16.86 -9.94
N VAL A 293 -0.70 -15.53 -9.87
CA VAL A 293 -1.70 -14.69 -10.56
C VAL A 293 -1.35 -14.55 -12.05
N GLY A 294 -0.07 -14.46 -12.39
CA GLY A 294 0.42 -14.22 -13.76
C GLY A 294 0.94 -15.47 -14.49
N GLY A 295 0.61 -16.67 -13.98
CA GLY A 295 1.04 -17.96 -14.56
C GLY A 295 -0.09 -18.67 -15.31
#